data_f17eded1218b04eaca295721e9b9bb6b
#
_entry.id   f17eded1218b04eaca295721e9b9bb6b
#
_cell.length_a   1.000
_cell.length_b   1.000
_cell.length_c   1.000
_cell.angle_alpha   90.00
_cell.angle_beta   90.00
_cell.angle_gamma   90.00
#
_symmetry.space_group_name_H-M   'P 1'
#
loop_
_entity.id
_entity.type
_entity.pdbx_description
1 polymer ?
#
loop_
_entity_poly.entity_id
_entity_poly.type
_entity_poly.pdbx_seq_one_letter_code
_entity_poly.pdbx_strand_id
1 'polypeptide(L)'
;MKDCYYCEKGEKLNQLMTHIADMGNASIYLFRDQTHKGKCIVVFNTDHRTEWYQLNQEEQSELIYAVAKTAEALHNVFNPDKINYATYGDKVSHLHVHVVPKYEN
;
A
#
# COMPACT_ATOMS: atom_id res chain seq x y z
N MET A 1 14.17 11.25 1.65
CA MET A 1 13.42 12.41 1.10
C MET A 1 12.72 13.12 2.22
N LYS A 2 12.98 14.38 2.35
CA LYS A 2 12.54 15.20 3.48
C LYS A 2 11.01 15.33 3.59
N ASP A 3 10.33 15.38 2.45
CA ASP A 3 8.88 15.59 2.43
C ASP A 3 8.08 14.30 2.15
N CYS A 4 8.73 13.14 2.27
CA CYS A 4 8.10 11.87 2.01
C CYS A 4 8.06 11.04 3.29
N TYR A 5 6.87 10.92 3.90
CA TYR A 5 6.78 10.15 5.14
C TYR A 5 7.03 8.65 4.93
N TYR A 6 6.88 8.13 3.71
CA TYR A 6 7.25 6.74 3.43
C TYR A 6 8.76 6.53 3.47
N CYS A 7 9.54 7.54 3.03
CA CYS A 7 11.01 7.48 3.11
C CYS A 7 11.50 7.73 4.52
N GLU A 8 10.89 8.67 5.21
CA GLU A 8 11.31 9.06 6.57
C GLU A 8 10.98 7.99 7.60
N LYS A 9 9.85 7.31 7.44
CA LYS A 9 9.40 6.22 8.32
C LYS A 9 9.32 6.65 9.79
N GLY A 10 8.92 7.90 10.00
CA GLY A 10 8.86 8.50 11.32
C GLY A 10 7.45 8.58 11.88
N GLU A 11 7.27 9.54 12.79
CA GLU A 11 6.02 9.69 13.52
C GLU A 11 4.83 10.01 12.62
N LYS A 12 5.03 10.81 11.58
CA LYS A 12 3.94 11.17 10.68
C LYS A 12 3.33 9.94 10.02
N LEU A 13 4.17 9.02 9.56
CA LEU A 13 3.70 7.76 8.99
C LEU A 13 2.98 6.93 10.06
N ASN A 14 3.54 6.85 11.26
CA ASN A 14 2.96 6.09 12.35
C ASN A 14 1.59 6.63 12.79
N GLN A 15 1.37 7.93 12.66
CA GLN A 15 0.09 8.54 12.97
C GLN A 15 -0.98 8.17 11.95
N LEU A 16 -0.60 7.94 10.70
CA LEU A 16 -1.53 7.66 9.62
C LEU A 16 -1.82 6.16 9.47
N MET A 17 -0.82 5.32 9.69
CA MET A 17 -0.97 3.89 9.41
C MET A 17 -0.03 3.05 10.27
N THR A 18 -0.37 1.77 10.37
CA THR A 18 0.39 0.79 11.14
C THR A 18 1.09 -0.16 10.18
N HIS A 19 2.40 -0.30 10.32
CA HIS A 19 3.16 -1.27 9.54
C HIS A 19 2.79 -2.68 9.98
N ILE A 20 2.38 -3.53 9.05
CA ILE A 20 1.94 -4.89 9.38
C ILE A 20 2.80 -5.99 8.76
N ALA A 21 3.48 -5.73 7.65
CA ALA A 21 4.29 -6.76 6.99
C ALA A 21 5.22 -6.15 5.94
N ASP A 22 6.27 -6.90 5.60
CA ASP A 22 7.08 -6.63 4.43
C ASP A 22 7.04 -7.87 3.55
N MET A 23 7.02 -7.66 2.23
CA MET A 23 7.01 -8.74 1.26
C MET A 23 7.81 -8.31 0.04
N GLY A 24 9.01 -8.91 -0.16
CA GLY A 24 9.88 -8.50 -1.25
C GLY A 24 10.22 -7.02 -1.17
N ASN A 25 9.93 -6.30 -2.24
CA ASN A 25 10.19 -4.84 -2.31
C ASN A 25 9.02 -4.00 -1.82
N ALA A 26 8.11 -4.57 -1.05
CA ALA A 26 6.92 -3.87 -0.58
C ALA A 26 6.81 -3.88 0.93
N SER A 27 6.36 -2.77 1.49
CA SER A 27 5.93 -2.68 2.88
C SER A 27 4.42 -2.50 2.89
N ILE A 28 3.73 -3.24 3.74
CA ILE A 28 2.28 -3.24 3.81
C ILE A 28 1.86 -2.58 5.13
N TYR A 29 0.98 -1.61 5.01
CA TYR A 29 0.48 -0.84 6.15
C TYR A 29 -1.03 -0.91 6.21
N LEU A 30 -1.57 -0.98 7.44
CA LEU A 30 -3.00 -0.85 7.68
C LEU A 30 -3.28 0.62 7.99
N PHE A 31 -4.22 1.21 7.27
CA PHE A 31 -4.59 2.60 7.48
C PHE A 31 -5.29 2.73 8.84
N ARG A 32 -4.92 3.74 9.66
CA ARG A 32 -5.52 3.89 10.99
C ARG A 32 -6.97 4.37 10.89
N ASP A 33 -7.26 5.24 9.92
CA ASP A 33 -8.63 5.63 9.64
C ASP A 33 -9.31 4.48 8.90
N GLN A 34 -10.13 3.74 9.60
CA GLN A 34 -10.83 2.57 9.10
C GLN A 34 -12.26 2.88 8.65
N THR A 35 -12.48 4.07 8.12
CA THR A 35 -13.74 4.40 7.45
C THR A 35 -14.04 3.35 6.39
N HIS A 36 -13.01 2.88 5.69
CA HIS A 36 -13.09 1.70 4.83
C HIS A 36 -12.40 0.54 5.56
N LYS A 37 -13.21 -0.35 6.14
CA LYS A 37 -12.71 -1.45 6.97
C LYS A 37 -11.73 -2.32 6.19
N GLY A 38 -10.52 -2.47 6.72
CA GLY A 38 -9.47 -3.28 6.11
C GLY A 38 -8.59 -2.53 5.12
N LYS A 39 -8.80 -1.21 4.93
CA LYS A 39 -8.00 -0.44 3.98
C LYS A 39 -6.51 -0.57 4.29
N CYS A 40 -5.74 -1.00 3.29
CA CYS A 40 -4.29 -1.13 3.37
C CYS A 40 -3.61 -0.29 2.31
N ILE A 41 -2.34 0.02 2.56
CA ILE A 41 -1.46 0.69 1.61
C ILE A 41 -0.25 -0.23 1.40
N VAL A 42 0.07 -0.50 0.14
CA VAL A 42 1.26 -1.27 -0.24
C VAL A 42 2.26 -0.28 -0.84
N VAL A 43 3.42 -0.16 -0.21
CA VAL A 43 4.42 0.87 -0.54
C VAL A 43 5.67 0.21 -1.10
N PHE A 44 6.18 0.72 -2.24
CA PHE A 44 7.47 0.29 -2.74
C PHE A 44 8.55 0.74 -1.74
N ASN A 45 9.34 -0.19 -1.21
CA ASN A 45 10.21 0.10 -0.07
C ASN A 45 11.71 0.12 -0.37
N THR A 46 12.12 -0.08 -1.63
CA THR A 46 13.56 -0.14 -1.96
C THR A 46 14.20 1.24 -1.95
N ASP A 47 13.55 2.18 -2.62
CA ASP A 47 13.99 3.58 -2.64
C ASP A 47 12.81 4.46 -3.05
N HIS A 48 13.06 5.74 -3.25
CA HIS A 48 12.00 6.67 -3.62
C HIS A 48 11.80 6.64 -5.14
N ARG A 49 10.82 5.85 -5.58
CA ARG A 49 10.35 5.84 -6.96
C ARG A 49 8.96 6.42 -6.99
N THR A 50 8.58 7.03 -8.09
CA THR A 50 7.29 7.70 -8.21
C THR A 50 6.38 7.06 -9.25
N GLU A 51 6.96 6.33 -10.20
CA GLU A 51 6.20 5.78 -11.32
C GLU A 51 6.50 4.30 -11.53
N TRP A 52 5.48 3.56 -11.97
CA TRP A 52 5.64 2.14 -12.27
C TRP A 52 6.73 1.87 -13.30
N TYR A 53 6.85 2.72 -14.34
CA TYR A 53 7.81 2.49 -15.41
C TYR A 53 9.27 2.67 -14.95
N GLN A 54 9.49 3.26 -13.78
CA GLN A 54 10.83 3.40 -13.21
C GLN A 54 11.34 2.10 -12.59
N LEU A 55 10.45 1.14 -12.38
CA LEU A 55 10.80 -0.16 -11.86
C LEU A 55 11.17 -1.09 -13.03
N ASN A 56 12.15 -1.98 -12.82
CA ASN A 56 12.41 -3.02 -13.80
C ASN A 56 11.32 -4.11 -13.69
N GLN A 57 11.34 -5.06 -14.61
CA GLN A 57 10.29 -6.08 -14.69
C GLN A 57 10.20 -6.93 -13.43
N GLU A 58 11.34 -7.29 -12.85
CA GLU A 58 11.37 -8.08 -11.61
C GLU A 58 10.77 -7.28 -10.44
N GLU A 59 11.14 -6.00 -10.33
CA GLU A 59 10.58 -5.12 -9.29
C GLU A 59 9.08 -4.96 -9.45
N GLN A 60 8.62 -4.80 -10.69
CA GLN A 60 7.18 -4.71 -10.98
C GLN A 60 6.45 -5.97 -10.54
N SER A 61 7.00 -7.12 -10.87
CA SER A 61 6.39 -8.41 -10.54
C SER A 61 6.29 -8.61 -9.03
N GLU A 62 7.34 -8.27 -8.28
CA GLU A 62 7.32 -8.38 -6.83
C GLU A 62 6.28 -7.46 -6.19
N LEU A 63 6.20 -6.21 -6.66
CA LEU A 63 5.28 -5.25 -6.10
C LEU A 63 3.83 -5.65 -6.36
N ILE A 64 3.53 -6.04 -7.59
CA ILE A 64 2.18 -6.49 -7.96
C ILE A 64 1.79 -7.76 -7.17
N TYR A 65 2.74 -8.65 -6.96
CA TYR A 65 2.50 -9.86 -6.17
C TYR A 65 2.12 -9.51 -4.73
N ALA A 66 2.82 -8.54 -4.14
CA ALA A 66 2.51 -8.08 -2.78
C ALA A 66 1.11 -7.45 -2.71
N VAL A 67 0.72 -6.69 -3.73
CA VAL A 67 -0.64 -6.13 -3.82
C VAL A 67 -1.67 -7.25 -3.87
N ALA A 68 -1.47 -8.23 -4.73
CA ALA A 68 -2.40 -9.36 -4.88
C ALA A 68 -2.52 -10.17 -3.59
N LYS A 69 -1.39 -10.41 -2.91
CA LYS A 69 -1.40 -11.15 -1.64
C LYS A 69 -2.09 -10.37 -0.53
N THR A 70 -1.89 -9.06 -0.49
CA THR A 70 -2.59 -8.20 0.47
C THR A 70 -4.10 -8.28 0.24
N ALA A 71 -4.53 -8.19 -1.01
CA ALA A 71 -5.95 -8.27 -1.35
C ALA A 71 -6.55 -9.63 -0.97
N GLU A 72 -5.82 -10.71 -1.21
CA GLU A 72 -6.26 -12.05 -0.86
C GLU A 72 -6.44 -12.18 0.66
N ALA A 73 -5.49 -11.68 1.43
CA ALA A 73 -5.57 -11.69 2.89
C ALA A 73 -6.78 -10.90 3.38
N LEU A 74 -7.03 -9.73 2.79
CA LEU A 74 -8.19 -8.91 3.14
C LEU A 74 -9.50 -9.63 2.81
N HIS A 75 -9.55 -10.32 1.67
CA HIS A 75 -10.69 -11.12 1.29
C HIS A 75 -10.96 -12.22 2.35
N ASN A 76 -9.92 -12.91 2.78
CA ASN A 76 -10.05 -14.01 3.73
C ASN A 76 -10.50 -13.55 5.12
N VAL A 77 -10.04 -12.37 5.54
CA VAL A 77 -10.34 -11.84 6.88
C VAL A 77 -11.68 -11.13 6.92
N PHE A 78 -11.98 -10.30 5.94
CA PHE A 78 -13.13 -9.39 5.98
C PHE A 78 -14.27 -9.78 5.03
N ASN A 79 -14.00 -10.66 4.07
CA ASN A 79 -14.99 -11.11 3.08
C ASN A 79 -15.72 -9.95 2.40
N PRO A 80 -14.99 -8.99 1.79
CA PRO A 80 -15.64 -7.87 1.10
C PRO A 80 -16.27 -8.33 -0.21
N ASP A 81 -17.18 -7.51 -0.72
CA ASP A 81 -17.83 -7.79 -2.02
C ASP A 81 -16.92 -7.45 -3.18
N LYS A 82 -16.05 -6.47 -2.99
CA LYS A 82 -15.11 -6.04 -4.03
C LYS A 82 -13.87 -5.43 -3.36
N ILE A 83 -12.74 -5.50 -4.04
CA ILE A 83 -11.54 -4.77 -3.62
C ILE A 83 -11.18 -3.79 -4.74
N ASN A 84 -11.02 -2.54 -4.39
CA ASN A 84 -10.56 -1.51 -5.31
C ASN A 84 -9.07 -1.26 -5.10
N TYR A 85 -8.38 -1.02 -6.20
CA TYR A 85 -6.94 -0.76 -6.22
C TYR A 85 -6.71 0.60 -6.85
N ALA A 86 -5.90 1.42 -6.23
CA ALA A 86 -5.63 2.75 -6.76
C ALA A 86 -4.21 3.19 -6.46
N THR A 87 -3.59 3.86 -7.43
CA THR A 87 -2.27 4.45 -7.29
C THR A 87 -2.40 5.95 -7.56
N TYR A 88 -2.17 6.76 -6.53
CA TYR A 88 -2.26 8.21 -6.63
C TYR A 88 -0.92 8.84 -6.29
N GLY A 89 -0.67 10.02 -6.80
CA GLY A 89 0.56 10.76 -6.52
C GLY A 89 0.33 12.22 -6.13
N ASP A 90 -0.91 12.56 -5.77
CA ASP A 90 -1.28 13.96 -5.56
C ASP A 90 -0.67 14.57 -4.30
N LYS A 91 -0.72 13.84 -3.19
CA LYS A 91 -0.18 14.30 -1.91
C LYS A 91 1.22 13.78 -1.67
N VAL A 92 1.45 12.50 -1.91
CA VAL A 92 2.74 11.85 -1.77
C VAL A 92 3.03 11.12 -3.06
N SER A 93 4.10 11.50 -3.74
CA SER A 93 4.44 10.92 -5.04
C SER A 93 5.13 9.56 -4.95
N HIS A 94 5.66 9.18 -3.77
CA HIS A 94 6.30 7.88 -3.56
C HIS A 94 5.33 6.76 -3.96
N LEU A 95 5.77 5.86 -4.82
CA LEU A 95 4.93 4.82 -5.40
C LEU A 95 4.28 3.96 -4.32
N HIS A 96 2.96 3.97 -4.28
CA HIS A 96 2.17 3.19 -3.34
C HIS A 96 0.83 2.83 -3.96
N VAL A 97 0.23 1.76 -3.47
CA VAL A 97 -1.06 1.27 -3.97
C VAL A 97 -2.04 1.18 -2.81
N HIS A 98 -3.18 1.83 -2.97
CA HIS A 98 -4.29 1.69 -2.04
C HIS A 98 -5.03 0.40 -2.35
N VAL A 99 -5.29 -0.40 -1.33
CA VAL A 99 -6.06 -1.64 -1.46
C VAL A 99 -7.26 -1.48 -0.53
N VAL A 100 -8.43 -1.26 -1.12
CA VAL A 100 -9.61 -0.81 -0.37
C VAL A 100 -10.76 -1.80 -0.53
N PRO A 101 -11.06 -2.56 0.54
CA PRO A 101 -12.23 -3.44 0.53
C PRO A 101 -13.51 -2.62 0.48
N LYS A 102 -14.47 -3.09 -0.29
CA LYS A 102 -15.79 -2.47 -0.42
C LYS A 102 -16.86 -3.48 -0.03
N TYR A 103 -17.84 -3.00 0.69
CA TYR A 103 -18.92 -3.82 1.21
C TYR A 103 -20.24 -3.28 0.70
N GLU A 104 -21.11 -4.22 0.30
CA GLU A 104 -22.46 -3.89 -0.11
C GLU A 104 -23.35 -3.80 1.13
N ASN A 105 -24.19 -2.80 1.18
CA ASN A 105 -25.11 -2.64 2.32
C ASN A 105 -26.46 -3.28 2.06
#